data_1e3913186de72ef034ee6814c48f7e1e
#
_entry.id   1e3913186de72ef034ee6814c48f7e1e
#
_cell.length_a   1.000
_cell.length_b   1.000
_cell.length_c   1.000
_cell.angle_alpha   90.00
_cell.angle_beta   90.00
_cell.angle_gamma   90.00
#
_symmetry.space_group_name_H-M   'P 1'
#
loop_
_entity.id
_entity.type
_entity.pdbx_description
1 polymer ?
#
loop_
_entity_poly.entity_id
_entity_poly.type
_entity_poly.pdbx_seq_one_letter_code
_entity_poly.pdbx_strand_id
1 'polypeptide(L)'
;MDEPDAIIAADARAGSTTDGRSSSRRGPETREAIHEAAVELFARRGYHATPMRAIASAARVQPAAIYHWYSNKEAILVQLQDDFMEQLTEKVIAAIGRHRRPALRLAAAVREHVVFHGLHPRAAFVTDSEIRALTEAPRRALISKRDDYQAIFSEMIRDGIRDGSLRASDAHVATYAILLQCTGVALWFDPEGPLKLEQVAELHVELVLGSLRASAQLIDEAIASVSRQEVAAR
;
A
#
# COMPACT_ATOMS: atom_id res chain seq x y z
N MET A 1 -36.72 -45.46 64.70
CA MET A 1 -37.88 -44.56 64.60
C MET A 1 -37.45 -43.48 63.68
N ASP A 2 -37.89 -43.40 62.61
CA ASP A 2 -38.81 -43.77 61.58
C ASP A 2 -38.41 -43.04 60.30
N GLU A 3 -38.26 -43.79 59.28
CA GLU A 3 -38.56 -43.32 57.93
C GLU A 3 -40.03 -42.93 57.86
N PRO A 4 -40.57 -42.35 56.84
CA PRO A 4 -40.27 -42.65 55.45
C PRO A 4 -40.49 -41.52 54.41
N ASP A 5 -40.22 -41.92 53.18
CA ASP A 5 -40.94 -41.74 51.91
C ASP A 5 -40.84 -40.39 51.22
N ALA A 6 -40.21 -40.44 50.08
CA ALA A 6 -40.62 -40.77 48.73
C ALA A 6 -41.28 -39.58 47.99
N ILE A 7 -40.89 -39.31 46.81
CA ILE A 7 -41.66 -39.29 45.59
C ILE A 7 -41.06 -38.36 44.50
N ILE A 8 -40.62 -39.00 43.41
CA ILE A 8 -40.84 -38.75 41.99
C ILE A 8 -40.01 -37.67 41.30
N ALA A 9 -39.12 -38.12 40.52
CA ALA A 9 -38.90 -38.01 39.08
C ALA A 9 -39.58 -36.86 38.34
N ALA A 10 -38.75 -36.08 37.65
CA ALA A 10 -38.98 -35.70 36.25
C ALA A 10 -37.74 -35.01 35.69
N ASP A 11 -37.06 -35.67 34.83
CA ASP A 11 -36.77 -35.33 33.46
C ASP A 11 -36.50 -33.85 33.17
N ALA A 12 -35.25 -33.51 32.90
CA ALA A 12 -34.88 -32.43 31.98
C ALA A 12 -33.49 -32.67 31.44
N ARG A 13 -33.42 -33.27 30.30
CA ARG A 13 -32.31 -33.15 29.38
C ARG A 13 -32.03 -31.67 29.11
N ALA A 14 -30.92 -31.17 29.58
CA ALA A 14 -30.36 -29.94 29.09
C ALA A 14 -29.03 -30.29 28.41
N GLY A 15 -29.12 -30.42 27.10
CA GLY A 15 -27.96 -30.57 26.23
C GLY A 15 -27.01 -29.41 26.40
N SER A 16 -25.77 -29.72 26.74
CA SER A 16 -24.63 -28.84 26.64
C SER A 16 -24.37 -28.61 25.15
N THR A 17 -25.04 -27.65 24.56
CA THR A 17 -24.60 -27.06 23.31
C THR A 17 -23.44 -26.11 23.65
N THR A 18 -22.24 -26.65 23.57
CA THR A 18 -21.04 -25.83 23.33
C THR A 18 -21.26 -25.13 22.02
N ASP A 19 -21.71 -23.88 22.10
CA ASP A 19 -21.85 -22.97 20.98
C ASP A 19 -20.45 -22.59 20.51
N GLY A 20 -19.84 -23.47 19.74
CA GLY A 20 -18.61 -23.26 18.97
C GLY A 20 -18.91 -22.33 17.80
N ARG A 21 -19.33 -21.11 18.06
CA ARG A 21 -19.33 -20.04 17.06
C ARG A 21 -17.89 -19.59 16.84
N SER A 22 -17.14 -20.38 16.10
CA SER A 22 -16.11 -19.87 15.24
C SER A 22 -16.80 -18.86 14.32
N SER A 23 -16.65 -17.55 14.61
CA SER A 23 -17.11 -16.51 13.72
C SER A 23 -16.33 -16.67 12.42
N SER A 24 -16.94 -17.34 11.43
CA SER A 24 -16.40 -17.38 10.08
C SER A 24 -16.43 -15.93 9.61
N ARG A 25 -15.25 -15.28 9.55
CA ARG A 25 -15.11 -13.97 8.93
C ARG A 25 -15.77 -14.01 7.56
N ARG A 26 -16.50 -12.96 7.20
CA ARG A 26 -17.08 -12.83 5.86
C ARG A 26 -15.95 -12.89 4.84
N GLY A 27 -16.22 -13.42 3.64
CA GLY A 27 -15.20 -13.67 2.63
C GLY A 27 -14.19 -12.52 2.40
N PRO A 28 -14.63 -11.26 2.20
CA PRO A 28 -13.72 -10.12 2.06
C PRO A 28 -12.80 -9.90 3.26
N GLU A 29 -13.32 -10.03 4.49
CA GLU A 29 -12.55 -9.88 5.74
C GLU A 29 -11.47 -10.97 5.89
N THR A 30 -11.76 -12.17 5.39
CA THR A 30 -10.79 -13.28 5.38
C THR A 30 -9.65 -13.02 4.42
N ARG A 31 -9.95 -12.52 3.23
CA ARG A 31 -8.95 -12.18 2.22
C ARG A 31 -8.03 -11.07 2.72
N GLU A 32 -8.60 -10.02 3.30
CA GLU A 32 -7.83 -8.92 3.88
C GLU A 32 -6.90 -9.39 5.00
N ALA A 33 -7.40 -10.22 5.92
CA ALA A 33 -6.58 -10.78 6.99
C ALA A 33 -5.42 -11.64 6.46
N ILE A 34 -5.61 -12.38 5.35
CA ILE A 34 -4.53 -13.13 4.69
C ILE A 34 -3.50 -12.18 4.09
N HIS A 35 -3.96 -11.09 3.46
CA HIS A 35 -3.12 -10.05 2.87
C HIS A 35 -2.23 -9.39 3.93
N GLU A 36 -2.83 -8.85 5.00
CA GLU A 36 -2.10 -8.21 6.10
C GLU A 36 -1.06 -9.15 6.73
N ALA A 37 -1.46 -10.40 7.00
CA ALA A 37 -0.57 -11.41 7.53
C ALA A 37 0.60 -11.73 6.58
N ALA A 38 0.35 -11.77 5.28
CA ALA A 38 1.37 -12.03 4.27
C ALA A 38 2.36 -10.87 4.16
N VAL A 39 1.87 -9.61 4.10
CA VAL A 39 2.72 -8.40 4.10
C VAL A 39 3.65 -8.39 5.32
N GLU A 40 3.09 -8.59 6.53
CA GLU A 40 3.89 -8.59 7.76
C GLU A 40 4.96 -9.69 7.76
N LEU A 41 4.60 -10.90 7.36
CA LEU A 41 5.54 -12.02 7.34
C LEU A 41 6.60 -11.90 6.24
N PHE A 42 6.22 -11.44 5.04
CA PHE A 42 7.17 -11.24 3.95
C PHE A 42 8.14 -10.10 4.27
N ALA A 43 7.65 -9.00 4.85
CA ALA A 43 8.52 -7.90 5.26
C ALA A 43 9.53 -8.31 6.35
N ARG A 44 9.11 -9.14 7.33
CA ARG A 44 9.97 -9.52 8.46
C ARG A 44 10.90 -10.69 8.20
N ARG A 45 10.49 -11.65 7.40
CA ARG A 45 11.19 -12.95 7.23
C ARG A 45 11.66 -13.20 5.79
N GLY A 46 11.21 -12.36 4.85
CA GLY A 46 11.34 -12.60 3.42
C GLY A 46 10.31 -13.59 2.88
N TYR A 47 10.06 -13.49 1.59
CA TYR A 47 9.12 -14.36 0.90
C TYR A 47 9.48 -15.85 1.02
N HIS A 48 10.74 -16.21 0.74
CA HIS A 48 11.15 -17.61 0.69
C HIS A 48 11.03 -18.32 2.04
N ALA A 49 11.35 -17.64 3.15
CA ALA A 49 11.28 -18.20 4.49
C ALA A 49 9.87 -18.25 5.10
N THR A 50 8.85 -17.75 4.38
CA THR A 50 7.47 -17.72 4.85
C THR A 50 6.63 -18.83 4.22
N PRO A 51 6.25 -19.90 4.94
CA PRO A 51 5.38 -20.95 4.41
C PRO A 51 3.90 -20.55 4.51
N MET A 52 3.05 -21.08 3.61
CA MET A 52 1.59 -20.85 3.60
C MET A 52 0.92 -21.07 4.96
N ARG A 53 1.33 -22.11 5.70
CA ARG A 53 0.81 -22.39 7.05
C ARG A 53 1.07 -21.28 8.05
N ALA A 54 2.19 -20.56 7.93
CA ALA A 54 2.50 -19.42 8.80
C ALA A 54 1.57 -18.24 8.49
N ILE A 55 1.28 -17.99 7.22
CA ILE A 55 0.32 -16.96 6.79
C ILE A 55 -1.09 -17.30 7.32
N ALA A 56 -1.55 -18.55 7.14
CA ALA A 56 -2.85 -19.00 7.65
C ALA A 56 -2.97 -18.82 9.18
N SER A 57 -1.92 -19.19 9.91
CA SER A 57 -1.86 -19.04 11.38
C SER A 57 -1.91 -17.56 11.79
N ALA A 58 -1.12 -16.69 11.15
CA ALA A 58 -1.10 -15.26 11.45
C ALA A 58 -2.43 -14.58 11.08
N ALA A 59 -3.06 -14.97 9.99
CA ALA A 59 -4.38 -14.51 9.56
C ALA A 59 -5.52 -15.07 10.44
N ARG A 60 -5.23 -16.03 11.32
CA ARG A 60 -6.21 -16.76 12.15
C ARG A 60 -7.28 -17.46 11.31
N VAL A 61 -6.85 -18.08 10.21
CA VAL A 61 -7.72 -18.88 9.34
C VAL A 61 -7.26 -20.33 9.32
N GLN A 62 -8.18 -21.24 9.01
CA GLN A 62 -7.81 -22.64 8.83
C GLN A 62 -6.90 -22.81 7.61
N PRO A 63 -5.89 -23.69 7.65
CA PRO A 63 -4.99 -23.89 6.51
C PRO A 63 -5.70 -24.20 5.19
N ALA A 64 -6.81 -24.94 5.23
CA ALA A 64 -7.62 -25.21 4.04
C ALA A 64 -8.32 -23.95 3.48
N ALA A 65 -8.67 -22.98 4.33
CA ALA A 65 -9.35 -21.77 3.91
C ALA A 65 -8.44 -20.84 3.08
N ILE A 66 -7.13 -20.85 3.32
CA ILE A 66 -6.19 -20.02 2.53
C ILE A 66 -6.13 -20.51 1.09
N TYR A 67 -6.21 -21.85 0.85
CA TYR A 67 -6.19 -22.43 -0.49
C TYR A 67 -7.50 -22.21 -1.27
N HIS A 68 -8.57 -21.82 -0.59
CA HIS A 68 -9.79 -21.36 -1.26
C HIS A 68 -9.56 -20.01 -1.98
N TRP A 69 -8.71 -19.15 -1.44
CA TRP A 69 -8.43 -17.83 -1.99
C TRP A 69 -7.20 -17.80 -2.89
N TYR A 70 -6.17 -18.55 -2.55
CA TYR A 70 -4.87 -18.52 -3.21
C TYR A 70 -4.33 -19.91 -3.43
N SER A 71 -4.12 -20.27 -4.68
CA SER A 71 -3.61 -21.60 -5.08
C SER A 71 -2.22 -21.90 -4.52
N ASN A 72 -1.40 -20.86 -4.31
CA ASN A 72 -0.04 -20.97 -3.81
C ASN A 72 0.43 -19.62 -3.22
N LYS A 73 1.65 -19.61 -2.69
CA LYS A 73 2.26 -18.42 -2.10
C LYS A 73 2.53 -17.31 -3.12
N GLU A 74 2.88 -17.68 -4.34
CA GLU A 74 3.11 -16.74 -5.42
C GLU A 74 1.84 -15.96 -5.78
N ALA A 75 0.68 -16.62 -5.79
CA ALA A 75 -0.59 -15.96 -6.04
C ALA A 75 -0.90 -14.88 -4.99
N ILE A 76 -0.50 -15.07 -3.73
CA ILE A 76 -0.60 -14.04 -2.69
C ILE A 76 0.34 -12.88 -3.02
N LEU A 77 1.60 -13.16 -3.36
CA LEU A 77 2.59 -12.11 -3.65
C LEU A 77 2.19 -11.30 -4.89
N VAL A 78 1.71 -11.95 -5.95
CA VAL A 78 1.19 -11.28 -7.16
C VAL A 78 0.05 -10.32 -6.79
N GLN A 79 -0.93 -10.80 -6.02
CA GLN A 79 -2.06 -9.98 -5.64
C GLN A 79 -1.65 -8.78 -4.76
N LEU A 80 -0.72 -8.99 -3.81
CA LEU A 80 -0.18 -7.90 -2.99
C LEU A 80 0.46 -6.80 -3.83
N GLN A 81 1.25 -7.19 -4.82
CA GLN A 81 1.94 -6.25 -5.70
C GLN A 81 0.97 -5.57 -6.68
N ASP A 82 -0.01 -6.29 -7.16
CA ASP A 82 -1.06 -5.74 -8.02
C ASP A 82 -1.92 -4.72 -7.27
N ASP A 83 -2.43 -5.07 -6.09
CA ASP A 83 -3.25 -4.19 -5.26
C ASP A 83 -2.48 -2.93 -4.84
N PHE A 84 -1.19 -3.06 -4.51
CA PHE A 84 -0.33 -1.92 -4.18
C PHE A 84 -0.18 -0.96 -5.36
N MET A 85 0.17 -1.47 -6.54
CA MET A 85 0.35 -0.64 -7.74
C MET A 85 -0.96 0.00 -8.21
N GLU A 86 -2.06 -0.72 -8.12
CA GLU A 86 -3.39 -0.24 -8.51
C GLU A 86 -3.85 0.91 -7.60
N GLN A 87 -3.79 0.74 -6.27
CA GLN A 87 -4.14 1.77 -5.30
C GLN A 87 -3.24 3.01 -5.42
N LEU A 88 -1.92 2.82 -5.56
CA LEU A 88 -0.98 3.92 -5.75
C LEU A 88 -1.31 4.71 -7.02
N THR A 89 -1.53 4.00 -8.13
CA THR A 89 -1.83 4.62 -9.43
C THR A 89 -3.14 5.40 -9.38
N GLU A 90 -4.21 4.81 -8.84
CA GLU A 90 -5.51 5.46 -8.70
C GLU A 90 -5.42 6.76 -7.89
N LYS A 91 -4.73 6.72 -6.74
CA LYS A 91 -4.54 7.90 -5.88
C LYS A 91 -3.76 9.01 -6.60
N VAL A 92 -2.68 8.66 -7.27
CA VAL A 92 -1.89 9.63 -8.03
C VAL A 92 -2.71 10.22 -9.19
N ILE A 93 -3.43 9.41 -9.96
CA ILE A 93 -4.29 9.90 -11.05
C ILE A 93 -5.38 10.84 -10.51
N ALA A 94 -6.02 10.50 -9.39
CA ALA A 94 -7.01 11.35 -8.77
C ALA A 94 -6.42 12.70 -8.31
N ALA A 95 -5.19 12.69 -7.77
CA ALA A 95 -4.50 13.91 -7.34
C ALA A 95 -4.13 14.81 -8.52
N ILE A 96 -3.53 14.26 -9.58
CA ILE A 96 -3.11 15.04 -10.76
C ILE A 96 -4.28 15.61 -11.56
N GLY A 97 -5.43 14.92 -11.56
CA GLY A 97 -6.64 15.36 -12.28
C GLY A 97 -7.20 16.70 -11.78
N ARG A 98 -6.81 17.17 -10.60
CA ARG A 98 -7.23 18.44 -10.00
C ARG A 98 -6.44 19.65 -10.52
N HIS A 99 -5.38 19.43 -11.28
CA HIS A 99 -4.46 20.47 -11.75
C HIS A 99 -4.32 20.43 -13.27
N ARG A 100 -4.12 21.62 -13.87
CA ARG A 100 -3.91 21.76 -15.31
C ARG A 100 -2.44 21.99 -15.69
N ARG A 101 -1.69 22.71 -14.83
CA ARG A 101 -0.28 23.05 -15.09
C ARG A 101 0.61 21.83 -14.79
N PRO A 102 1.55 21.47 -15.68
CA PRO A 102 2.40 20.28 -15.51
C PRO A 102 3.16 20.24 -14.19
N ALA A 103 3.76 21.35 -13.77
CA ALA A 103 4.50 21.42 -12.52
C ALA A 103 3.61 21.21 -11.28
N LEU A 104 2.35 21.70 -11.28
CA LEU A 104 1.40 21.47 -10.19
C LEU A 104 0.89 20.02 -10.18
N ARG A 105 0.70 19.42 -11.35
CA ARG A 105 0.38 17.99 -11.49
C ARG A 105 1.50 17.13 -10.92
N LEU A 106 2.75 17.47 -11.27
CA LEU A 106 3.92 16.75 -10.74
C LEU A 106 4.03 16.88 -9.22
N ALA A 107 3.81 18.08 -8.67
CA ALA A 107 3.77 18.30 -7.22
C ALA A 107 2.73 17.43 -6.52
N ALA A 108 1.51 17.37 -7.09
CA ALA A 108 0.43 16.53 -6.55
C ALA A 108 0.78 15.04 -6.63
N ALA A 109 1.38 14.59 -7.74
CA ALA A 109 1.83 13.21 -7.90
C ALA A 109 2.93 12.84 -6.89
N VAL A 110 3.92 13.69 -6.70
CA VAL A 110 5.03 13.50 -5.75
C VAL A 110 4.47 13.40 -4.33
N ARG A 111 3.62 14.36 -3.93
CA ARG A 111 3.02 14.35 -2.61
C ARG A 111 2.25 13.06 -2.33
N GLU A 112 1.37 12.67 -3.25
CA GLU A 112 0.55 11.46 -3.08
C GLU A 112 1.39 10.19 -3.05
N HIS A 113 2.41 10.09 -3.91
CA HIS A 113 3.35 8.98 -3.91
C HIS A 113 4.08 8.84 -2.57
N VAL A 114 4.62 9.94 -2.02
CA VAL A 114 5.33 9.96 -0.74
C VAL A 114 4.39 9.58 0.40
N VAL A 115 3.19 10.18 0.46
CA VAL A 115 2.20 9.86 1.48
C VAL A 115 1.80 8.39 1.43
N PHE A 116 1.52 7.85 0.23
CA PHE A 116 1.14 6.45 0.08
C PHE A 116 2.25 5.50 0.57
N HIS A 117 3.50 5.74 0.20
CA HIS A 117 4.63 4.92 0.64
C HIS A 117 4.89 5.04 2.14
N GLY A 118 4.75 6.23 2.71
CA GLY A 118 4.90 6.44 4.16
C GLY A 118 3.79 5.80 4.99
N LEU A 119 2.57 5.71 4.45
CA LEU A 119 1.45 5.01 5.10
C LEU A 119 1.54 3.48 4.97
N HIS A 120 2.18 2.97 3.91
CA HIS A 120 2.26 1.54 3.62
C HIS A 120 3.71 1.02 3.52
N PRO A 121 4.61 1.33 4.49
CA PRO A 121 6.05 1.06 4.34
C PRO A 121 6.38 -0.41 4.18
N ARG A 122 5.67 -1.33 4.85
CA ARG A 122 5.90 -2.78 4.73
C ARG A 122 5.46 -3.31 3.37
N ALA A 123 4.30 -2.86 2.88
CA ALA A 123 3.82 -3.26 1.56
C ALA A 123 4.74 -2.72 0.45
N ALA A 124 5.19 -1.47 0.54
CA ALA A 124 6.18 -0.89 -0.36
C ALA A 124 7.48 -1.70 -0.37
N PHE A 125 8.02 -2.02 0.81
CA PHE A 125 9.22 -2.85 0.93
C PHE A 125 9.06 -4.22 0.27
N VAL A 126 7.96 -4.93 0.53
CA VAL A 126 7.68 -6.24 -0.09
C VAL A 126 7.54 -6.13 -1.60
N THR A 127 6.84 -5.10 -2.07
CA THR A 127 6.63 -4.86 -3.49
C THR A 127 7.96 -4.63 -4.21
N ASP A 128 8.90 -3.91 -3.61
CA ASP A 128 10.19 -3.61 -4.23
C ASP A 128 11.22 -4.72 -4.10
N SER A 129 11.28 -5.39 -2.95
CA SER A 129 12.31 -6.40 -2.68
C SER A 129 12.01 -7.76 -3.28
N GLU A 130 10.72 -8.16 -3.30
CA GLU A 130 10.34 -9.55 -3.63
C GLU A 130 9.90 -9.76 -5.09
N ILE A 131 10.09 -8.77 -5.96
CA ILE A 131 9.78 -8.90 -7.40
C ILE A 131 10.56 -10.06 -8.06
N ARG A 132 11.77 -10.34 -7.58
CA ARG A 132 12.63 -11.41 -8.09
C ARG A 132 12.15 -12.81 -7.71
N ALA A 133 11.26 -12.91 -6.73
CA ALA A 133 10.67 -14.18 -6.30
C ALA A 133 9.53 -14.64 -7.23
N LEU A 134 9.02 -13.75 -8.08
CA LEU A 134 7.98 -14.06 -9.06
C LEU A 134 8.54 -14.87 -10.24
N THR A 135 7.74 -15.79 -10.74
CA THR A 135 7.97 -16.45 -12.03
C THR A 135 7.89 -15.44 -13.18
N GLU A 136 8.36 -15.84 -14.36
CA GLU A 136 8.60 -14.91 -15.47
C GLU A 136 7.34 -14.15 -15.93
N ALA A 137 6.20 -14.81 -16.06
CA ALA A 137 4.99 -14.18 -16.58
C ALA A 137 4.40 -13.14 -15.61
N PRO A 138 4.15 -13.42 -14.31
CA PRO A 138 3.73 -12.41 -13.34
C PRO A 138 4.74 -11.27 -13.19
N ARG A 139 6.03 -11.58 -13.18
CA ARG A 139 7.08 -10.56 -13.10
C ARG A 139 7.04 -9.57 -14.26
N ARG A 140 6.87 -10.07 -15.51
CA ARG A 140 6.74 -9.18 -16.68
C ARG A 140 5.49 -8.31 -16.60
N ALA A 141 4.36 -8.87 -16.17
CA ALA A 141 3.13 -8.11 -16.00
C ALA A 141 3.30 -6.97 -14.98
N LEU A 142 3.94 -7.26 -13.84
CA LEU A 142 4.22 -6.25 -12.83
C LEU A 142 5.20 -5.17 -13.33
N ILE A 143 6.26 -5.54 -14.06
CA ILE A 143 7.20 -4.58 -14.65
C ILE A 143 6.43 -3.66 -15.61
N SER A 144 5.56 -4.19 -16.46
CA SER A 144 4.74 -3.37 -17.35
C SER A 144 3.87 -2.35 -16.59
N LYS A 145 3.22 -2.75 -15.48
CA LYS A 145 2.45 -1.82 -14.64
C LYS A 145 3.34 -0.71 -14.05
N ARG A 146 4.56 -1.04 -13.65
CA ARG A 146 5.53 -0.05 -13.14
C ARG A 146 5.99 0.90 -14.23
N ASP A 147 6.22 0.41 -15.45
CA ASP A 147 6.59 1.23 -16.61
C ASP A 147 5.45 2.20 -16.97
N ASP A 148 4.19 1.73 -16.94
CA ASP A 148 3.01 2.58 -17.16
C ASP A 148 2.89 3.66 -16.08
N TYR A 149 3.10 3.31 -14.81
CA TYR A 149 3.11 4.27 -13.71
C TYR A 149 4.23 5.31 -13.86
N GLN A 150 5.44 4.87 -14.22
CA GLN A 150 6.57 5.74 -14.48
C GLN A 150 6.31 6.71 -15.65
N ALA A 151 5.61 6.25 -16.69
CA ALA A 151 5.25 7.08 -17.84
C ALA A 151 4.42 8.30 -17.42
N ILE A 152 3.53 8.19 -16.40
CA ILE A 152 2.75 9.30 -15.86
C ILE A 152 3.66 10.44 -15.39
N PHE A 153 4.71 10.14 -14.64
CA PHE A 153 5.68 11.14 -14.18
C PHE A 153 6.51 11.71 -15.33
N SER A 154 6.97 10.84 -16.23
CA SER A 154 7.77 11.24 -17.39
C SER A 154 7.02 12.21 -18.30
N GLU A 155 5.72 12.01 -18.50
CA GLU A 155 4.88 12.91 -19.29
C GLU A 155 4.76 14.29 -18.64
N MET A 156 4.49 14.35 -17.32
CA MET A 156 4.41 15.62 -16.61
C MET A 156 5.72 16.39 -16.65
N ILE A 157 6.87 15.73 -16.55
CA ILE A 157 8.18 16.36 -16.66
C ILE A 157 8.41 16.88 -18.07
N ARG A 158 8.12 16.10 -19.12
CA ARG A 158 8.24 16.54 -20.51
C ARG A 158 7.34 17.73 -20.81
N ASP A 159 6.11 17.72 -20.29
CA ASP A 159 5.16 18.82 -20.47
C ASP A 159 5.65 20.09 -19.76
N GLY A 160 6.21 19.97 -18.56
CA GLY A 160 6.80 21.08 -17.84
C GLY A 160 8.08 21.63 -18.49
N ILE A 161 8.86 20.77 -19.16
CA ILE A 161 9.99 21.22 -20.00
C ILE A 161 9.49 21.97 -21.22
N ARG A 162 8.42 21.49 -21.83
CA ARG A 162 7.83 22.09 -23.05
C ARG A 162 7.21 23.46 -22.77
N ASP A 163 6.53 23.63 -21.62
CA ASP A 163 5.94 24.92 -21.24
C ASP A 163 6.94 25.87 -20.55
N GLY A 164 8.18 25.41 -20.32
CA GLY A 164 9.26 26.19 -19.72
C GLY A 164 9.21 26.30 -18.18
N SER A 165 8.23 25.69 -17.53
CA SER A 165 8.09 25.69 -16.05
C SER A 165 9.12 24.81 -15.34
N LEU A 166 9.63 23.77 -16.04
CA LEU A 166 10.64 22.83 -15.55
C LEU A 166 11.83 22.76 -16.50
N ARG A 167 12.98 22.31 -16.00
CA ARG A 167 14.20 22.07 -16.79
C ARG A 167 14.89 20.79 -16.32
N ALA A 168 15.14 19.88 -17.23
CA ALA A 168 15.98 18.70 -17.02
C ALA A 168 16.79 18.43 -18.29
N SER A 169 17.98 17.86 -18.13
CA SER A 169 18.81 17.46 -19.26
C SER A 169 18.22 16.22 -19.96
N ASP A 170 17.60 15.33 -19.18
CA ASP A 170 16.92 14.13 -19.65
C ASP A 170 15.73 13.85 -18.75
N ALA A 171 14.52 13.81 -19.34
CA ALA A 171 13.27 13.59 -18.59
C ALA A 171 13.17 12.15 -18.05
N HIS A 172 13.75 11.17 -18.74
CA HIS A 172 13.72 9.77 -18.32
C HIS A 172 14.59 9.54 -17.08
N VAL A 173 15.85 10.04 -17.10
CA VAL A 173 16.74 9.98 -15.94
C VAL A 173 16.16 10.75 -14.76
N ALA A 174 15.58 11.94 -15.00
CA ALA A 174 14.92 12.71 -13.96
C ALA A 174 13.75 11.93 -13.32
N THR A 175 12.94 11.24 -14.14
CA THR A 175 11.83 10.41 -13.64
C THR A 175 12.31 9.31 -12.71
N TYR A 176 13.35 8.55 -13.09
CA TYR A 176 13.91 7.50 -12.22
C TYR A 176 14.47 8.07 -10.91
N ALA A 177 15.20 9.16 -10.97
CA ALA A 177 15.78 9.79 -9.78
C ALA A 177 14.68 10.25 -8.80
N ILE A 178 13.61 10.87 -9.33
CA ILE A 178 12.48 11.33 -8.55
C ILE A 178 11.73 10.17 -7.91
N LEU A 179 11.38 9.14 -8.68
CA LEU A 179 10.65 7.99 -8.15
C LEU A 179 11.47 7.25 -7.08
N LEU A 180 12.78 7.04 -7.32
CA LEU A 180 13.66 6.41 -6.35
C LEU A 180 13.74 7.21 -5.04
N GLN A 181 13.88 8.54 -5.13
CA GLN A 181 13.89 9.43 -3.98
C GLN A 181 12.58 9.35 -3.19
N CYS A 182 11.43 9.40 -3.87
CA CYS A 182 10.11 9.40 -3.25
C CYS A 182 9.75 8.04 -2.62
N THR A 183 10.05 6.94 -3.31
CA THR A 183 9.85 5.57 -2.80
C THR A 183 10.68 5.33 -1.54
N GLY A 184 11.88 5.91 -1.48
CA GLY A 184 12.80 5.77 -0.34
C GLY A 184 12.21 6.18 1.01
N VAL A 185 11.15 6.98 1.05
CA VAL A 185 10.48 7.38 2.31
C VAL A 185 10.03 6.16 3.12
N ALA A 186 9.60 5.08 2.47
CA ALA A 186 9.19 3.84 3.11
C ALA A 186 10.30 3.17 3.96
N LEU A 187 11.57 3.52 3.73
CA LEU A 187 12.72 2.91 4.42
C LEU A 187 13.15 3.67 5.67
N TRP A 188 12.87 4.97 5.74
CA TRP A 188 13.42 5.82 6.80
C TRP A 188 12.39 6.65 7.56
N PHE A 189 11.16 6.82 7.06
CA PHE A 189 10.15 7.61 7.74
C PHE A 189 9.72 6.91 9.04
N ASP A 190 9.77 7.66 10.13
CA ASP A 190 9.32 7.24 11.46
C ASP A 190 8.09 8.09 11.85
N PRO A 191 6.90 7.47 12.02
CA PRO A 191 5.70 8.19 12.46
C PRO A 191 5.83 8.87 13.84
N GLU A 192 6.72 8.35 14.71
CA GLU A 192 7.02 8.92 16.03
C GLU A 192 8.16 9.95 15.98
N GLY A 193 8.70 10.19 14.78
CA GLY A 193 9.77 11.15 14.54
C GLY A 193 9.32 12.61 14.61
N PRO A 194 10.26 13.56 14.44
CA PRO A 194 9.98 14.99 14.60
C PRO A 194 9.14 15.59 13.46
N LEU A 195 9.03 14.93 12.31
CA LEU A 195 8.29 15.40 11.15
C LEU A 195 7.08 14.53 10.90
N LYS A 196 5.94 15.17 10.65
CA LYS A 196 4.74 14.49 10.16
C LYS A 196 4.91 14.09 8.70
N LEU A 197 4.21 13.05 8.26
CA LEU A 197 4.29 12.53 6.89
C LEU A 197 3.95 13.60 5.84
N GLU A 198 2.98 14.45 6.14
CA GLU A 198 2.58 15.55 5.26
C GLU A 198 3.73 16.56 5.07
N GLN A 199 4.45 16.89 6.14
CA GLN A 199 5.62 17.77 6.07
C GLN A 199 6.76 17.14 5.25
N VAL A 200 6.97 15.83 5.44
CA VAL A 200 7.94 15.07 4.62
C VAL A 200 7.56 15.11 3.15
N ALA A 201 6.27 14.95 2.83
CA ALA A 201 5.79 15.00 1.45
C ALA A 201 5.95 16.39 0.82
N GLU A 202 5.69 17.47 1.58
CA GLU A 202 5.91 18.86 1.13
C GLU A 202 7.40 19.13 0.86
N LEU A 203 8.29 18.65 1.72
CA LEU A 203 9.74 18.74 1.49
C LEU A 203 10.18 17.96 0.25
N HIS A 204 9.56 16.81 -0.04
CA HIS A 204 9.83 16.10 -1.29
C HIS A 204 9.35 16.86 -2.52
N VAL A 205 8.20 17.55 -2.45
CA VAL A 205 7.74 18.44 -3.53
C VAL A 205 8.76 19.55 -3.78
N GLU A 206 9.24 20.21 -2.71
CA GLU A 206 10.27 21.26 -2.82
C GLU A 206 11.55 20.71 -3.49
N LEU A 207 12.07 19.59 -2.98
CA LEU A 207 13.30 18.96 -3.50
C LEU A 207 13.15 18.54 -4.97
N VAL A 208 12.02 17.96 -5.35
CA VAL A 208 11.77 17.50 -6.73
C VAL A 208 11.67 18.69 -7.68
N LEU A 209 10.83 19.69 -7.36
CA LEU A 209 10.68 20.85 -8.21
C LEU A 209 11.99 21.68 -8.29
N GLY A 210 12.71 21.79 -7.18
CA GLY A 210 14.02 22.41 -7.13
C GLY A 210 15.05 21.69 -8.01
N SER A 211 15.08 20.35 -7.99
CA SER A 211 15.95 19.55 -8.86
C SER A 211 15.66 19.75 -10.36
N LEU A 212 14.41 20.06 -10.69
CA LEU A 212 13.95 20.37 -12.04
C LEU A 212 14.02 21.89 -12.35
N ARG A 213 14.70 22.67 -11.50
CA ARG A 213 14.94 24.11 -11.67
C ARG A 213 13.66 24.92 -11.85
N ALA A 214 12.59 24.56 -11.18
CA ALA A 214 11.42 25.40 -11.05
C ALA A 214 11.77 26.72 -10.32
N SER A 215 11.03 27.79 -10.61
CA SER A 215 11.22 29.04 -9.86
C SER A 215 10.74 28.90 -8.40
N ALA A 216 11.34 29.66 -7.47
CA ALA A 216 10.92 29.67 -6.06
C ALA A 216 9.41 29.97 -5.93
N GLN A 217 8.92 30.95 -6.68
CA GLN A 217 7.48 31.28 -6.69
C GLN A 217 6.58 30.09 -7.10
N LEU A 218 7.03 29.30 -8.09
CA LEU A 218 6.29 28.11 -8.54
C LEU A 218 6.33 26.99 -7.49
N ILE A 219 7.43 26.84 -6.77
CA ILE A 219 7.57 25.87 -5.67
C ILE A 219 6.62 26.25 -4.54
N ASP A 220 6.61 27.51 -4.11
CA ASP A 220 5.71 28.03 -3.06
C ASP A 220 4.23 27.84 -3.45
N GLU A 221 3.89 28.16 -4.70
CA GLU A 221 2.54 27.95 -5.24
C GLU A 221 2.15 26.45 -5.21
N ALA A 222 3.07 25.57 -5.62
CA ALA A 222 2.84 24.13 -5.67
C ALA A 222 2.60 23.56 -4.26
N ILE A 223 3.46 23.91 -3.28
CA ILE A 223 3.31 23.48 -1.89
C ILE A 223 1.95 23.97 -1.34
N ALA A 224 1.65 25.25 -1.50
CA ALA A 224 0.38 25.81 -1.04
C ALA A 224 -0.85 25.16 -1.70
N SER A 225 -0.71 24.69 -2.94
CA SER A 225 -1.78 24.03 -3.70
C SER A 225 -2.05 22.61 -3.17
N VAL A 226 -1.00 21.84 -2.86
CA VAL A 226 -1.15 20.47 -2.37
C VAL A 226 -1.54 20.40 -0.89
N SER A 227 -1.10 21.35 -0.05
CA SER A 227 -1.48 21.45 1.37
C SER A 227 -2.97 21.78 1.56
N ARG A 228 -3.55 22.64 0.70
CA ARG A 228 -4.98 23.01 0.77
C ARG A 228 -5.93 21.85 0.46
N GLN A 229 -5.50 20.87 -0.31
CA GLN A 229 -6.33 19.71 -0.68
C GLN A 229 -6.64 18.79 0.51
N GLU A 230 -5.79 18.76 1.49
CA GLU A 230 -5.97 17.97 2.71
C GLU A 230 -7.09 18.52 3.60
N VAL A 231 -7.21 19.85 3.69
CA VAL A 231 -8.24 20.52 4.49
C VAL A 231 -9.64 20.30 3.88
N ALA A 232 -9.73 20.15 2.56
CA ALA A 232 -11.01 19.94 1.86
C ALA A 232 -11.45 18.45 1.83
N ALA A 233 -10.56 17.51 2.18
CA ALA A 233 -10.82 16.06 2.14
C ALA A 233 -11.12 15.46 3.53
N ARG A 234 -11.01 16.29 4.60
CA ARG A 234 -11.41 15.99 5.99
C ARG A 234 -12.80 16.54 6.28
#